data_1f567ebd481ec2d3bd741443b41cd90d
#
_entry.id   1f567ebd481ec2d3bd741443b41cd90d
#
_cell.length_a   1.000
_cell.length_b   1.000
_cell.length_c   1.000
_cell.angle_alpha   90.00
_cell.angle_beta   90.00
_cell.angle_gamma   90.00
#
_symmetry.space_group_name_H-M   'P 1'
#
loop_
_entity.id
_entity.type
_entity.pdbx_description
1 polymer ?
#
loop_
_entity_poly.entity_id
_entity_poly.type
_entity_poly.pdbx_seq_one_letter_code
_entity_poly.pdbx_strand_id
1 'polypeptide(L)'
;MKSAFLNEQRNAHPNQSLKNTLAVHLPKRLVERLQQLGQIPDVSLKQLNVRDQQALISTLTDWRVQPNGTEGYRTAEVTLGGVDTNELSSRTMEARKVPGLYFIGEVMDVTGWLGGYNFQWAWSSAWACAQDLIAAKSS
;
A
#
# COMPACT_ATOMS: atom_id res chain seq x y z
N MET A 1 -15.05 -2.81 8.52
CA MET A 1 -16.46 -3.30 8.36
C MET A 1 -17.21 -2.95 9.64
N LYS A 2 -18.38 -2.32 9.57
CA LYS A 2 -19.13 -1.91 10.79
C LYS A 2 -20.08 -3.04 11.20
N SER A 3 -20.33 -3.17 12.50
CA SER A 3 -21.30 -4.13 13.07
C SER A 3 -22.70 -4.00 12.45
N ALA A 4 -23.12 -2.78 12.10
CA ALA A 4 -24.39 -2.49 11.44
C ALA A 4 -24.55 -3.29 10.13
N PHE A 5 -23.53 -3.39 9.28
CA PHE A 5 -23.57 -4.13 8.04
C PHE A 5 -23.90 -5.63 8.26
N LEU A 6 -23.21 -6.29 9.18
CA LEU A 6 -23.45 -7.71 9.45
C LEU A 6 -24.84 -7.96 10.03
N ASN A 7 -25.36 -7.04 10.84
CA ASN A 7 -26.71 -7.14 11.38
C ASN A 7 -27.77 -6.97 10.28
N GLU A 8 -27.57 -6.01 9.38
CA GLU A 8 -28.43 -5.80 8.22
C GLU A 8 -28.47 -7.03 7.31
N GLN A 9 -27.28 -7.58 6.97
CA GLN A 9 -27.19 -8.80 6.15
C GLN A 9 -27.81 -10.01 6.84
N ARG A 10 -27.67 -10.14 8.17
CA ARG A 10 -28.31 -11.21 8.93
C ARG A 10 -29.83 -11.11 8.88
N ASN A 11 -30.38 -9.93 8.97
CA ASN A 11 -31.85 -9.71 8.91
C ASN A 11 -32.39 -9.99 7.51
N ALA A 12 -31.67 -9.58 6.47
CA ALA A 12 -32.08 -9.77 5.08
C ALA A 12 -31.89 -11.22 4.59
N HIS A 13 -30.77 -11.86 4.97
CA HIS A 13 -30.34 -13.17 4.45
C HIS A 13 -29.80 -14.11 5.55
N PRO A 14 -30.62 -14.52 6.55
CA PRO A 14 -30.14 -15.25 7.72
C PRO A 14 -29.46 -16.58 7.40
N ASN A 15 -29.87 -17.24 6.33
CA ASN A 15 -29.32 -18.55 5.92
C ASN A 15 -28.08 -18.44 5.01
N GLN A 16 -27.72 -17.23 4.57
CA GLN A 16 -26.53 -17.03 3.74
C GLN A 16 -25.27 -17.36 4.54
N SER A 17 -24.28 -18.03 3.91
CA SER A 17 -23.00 -18.27 4.56
C SER A 17 -22.23 -16.97 4.76
N LEU A 18 -21.54 -16.86 5.89
CA LEU A 18 -20.65 -15.73 6.17
C LEU A 18 -19.60 -15.54 5.08
N LYS A 19 -19.05 -16.65 4.56
CA LYS A 19 -18.11 -16.65 3.43
C LYS A 19 -18.66 -15.89 2.21
N ASN A 20 -19.88 -16.21 1.78
CA ASN A 20 -20.48 -15.58 0.61
C ASN A 20 -20.80 -14.10 0.86
N THR A 21 -21.22 -13.75 2.07
CA THR A 21 -21.46 -12.37 2.47
C THR A 21 -20.19 -11.53 2.40
N LEU A 22 -19.07 -12.07 2.89
CA LEU A 22 -17.78 -11.39 2.87
C LEU A 22 -17.17 -11.32 1.46
N ALA A 23 -17.37 -12.34 0.63
CA ALA A 23 -16.82 -12.43 -0.72
C ALA A 23 -17.43 -11.38 -1.69
N VAL A 24 -18.51 -10.69 -1.32
CA VAL A 24 -19.02 -9.53 -2.06
C VAL A 24 -18.11 -8.32 -1.93
N HIS A 25 -17.40 -8.19 -0.78
CA HIS A 25 -16.59 -7.01 -0.44
C HIS A 25 -15.09 -7.30 -0.39
N LEU A 26 -14.70 -8.56 -0.27
CA LEU A 26 -13.32 -9.01 -0.15
C LEU A 26 -12.99 -10.02 -1.26
N PRO A 27 -11.74 -10.10 -1.72
CA PRO A 27 -11.33 -11.15 -2.65
C PRO A 27 -11.68 -12.54 -2.11
N LYS A 28 -12.36 -13.35 -2.92
CA LYS A 28 -12.81 -14.69 -2.53
C LYS A 28 -11.70 -15.55 -1.95
N ARG A 29 -10.51 -15.54 -2.58
CA ARG A 29 -9.33 -16.29 -2.11
C ARG A 29 -8.88 -15.85 -0.71
N LEU A 30 -9.00 -14.57 -0.38
CA LEU A 30 -8.68 -14.07 0.96
C LEU A 30 -9.64 -14.62 1.99
N VAL A 31 -10.95 -14.55 1.72
CA VAL A 31 -11.99 -15.09 2.62
C VAL A 31 -11.79 -16.60 2.85
N GLU A 32 -11.52 -17.35 1.79
CA GLU A 32 -11.24 -18.79 1.86
C GLU A 32 -10.00 -19.07 2.71
N ARG A 33 -8.93 -18.28 2.53
CA ARG A 33 -7.71 -18.46 3.32
C ARG A 33 -7.91 -18.13 4.80
N LEU A 34 -8.63 -17.07 5.11
CA LEU A 34 -8.96 -16.71 6.49
C LEU A 34 -9.82 -17.77 7.19
N GLN A 35 -10.74 -18.42 6.46
CA GLN A 35 -11.48 -19.58 6.99
C GLN A 35 -10.56 -20.78 7.27
N GLN A 36 -9.69 -21.14 6.32
CA GLN A 36 -8.72 -22.23 6.50
C GLN A 36 -7.81 -22.03 7.72
N LEU A 37 -7.47 -20.75 8.01
CA LEU A 37 -6.68 -20.36 9.18
C LEU A 37 -7.50 -20.27 10.48
N GLY A 38 -8.80 -20.56 10.45
CA GLY A 38 -9.68 -20.46 11.62
C GLY A 38 -9.96 -19.02 12.08
N GLN A 39 -9.59 -18.02 11.28
CA GLN A 39 -9.81 -16.60 11.61
C GLN A 39 -11.23 -16.12 11.26
N ILE A 40 -11.92 -16.84 10.40
CA ILE A 40 -13.33 -16.61 10.05
C ILE A 40 -14.08 -17.92 10.24
N PRO A 41 -15.17 -17.97 11.03
CA PRO A 41 -15.94 -19.17 11.23
C PRO A 41 -16.70 -19.59 9.96
N ASP A 42 -16.85 -20.91 9.76
CA ASP A 42 -17.66 -21.46 8.67
C ASP A 42 -19.11 -21.67 9.15
N VAL A 43 -19.87 -20.59 9.17
CA VAL A 43 -21.24 -20.55 9.66
C VAL A 43 -22.15 -19.72 8.76
N SER A 44 -23.47 -19.92 8.89
CA SER A 44 -24.46 -18.98 8.33
C SER A 44 -24.59 -17.73 9.19
N LEU A 45 -25.11 -16.64 8.60
CA LEU A 45 -25.27 -15.37 9.33
C LEU A 45 -26.13 -15.50 10.59
N LYS A 46 -27.16 -16.36 10.58
CA LYS A 46 -27.99 -16.62 11.78
C LYS A 46 -27.24 -17.32 12.91
N GLN A 47 -26.22 -18.09 12.58
CA GLN A 47 -25.41 -18.85 13.56
C GLN A 47 -24.25 -18.01 14.11
N LEU A 48 -23.93 -16.89 13.47
CA LEU A 48 -22.85 -15.99 13.91
C LEU A 48 -23.26 -15.32 15.22
N ASN A 49 -22.70 -15.74 16.34
CA ASN A 49 -22.97 -15.14 17.64
C ASN A 49 -22.24 -13.80 17.81
N VAL A 50 -22.57 -13.05 18.86
CA VAL A 50 -22.04 -11.72 19.10
C VAL A 50 -20.52 -11.73 19.30
N ARG A 51 -19.99 -12.74 20.00
CA ARG A 51 -18.55 -12.87 20.25
C ARG A 51 -17.78 -13.09 18.95
N ASP A 52 -18.24 -14.01 18.12
CA ASP A 52 -17.59 -14.33 16.83
C ASP A 52 -17.73 -13.16 15.85
N GLN A 53 -18.84 -12.43 15.89
CA GLN A 53 -19.02 -11.19 15.13
C GLN A 53 -18.01 -10.12 15.55
N GLN A 54 -17.77 -9.93 16.83
CA GLN A 54 -16.78 -8.98 17.33
C GLN A 54 -15.36 -9.39 16.94
N ALA A 55 -15.02 -10.67 17.10
CA ALA A 55 -13.72 -11.22 16.69
C ALA A 55 -13.49 -11.05 15.19
N LEU A 56 -14.49 -11.34 14.36
CA LEU A 56 -14.45 -11.11 12.92
C LEU A 56 -14.19 -9.64 12.56
N ILE A 57 -14.92 -8.72 13.20
CA ILE A 57 -14.73 -7.29 12.96
C ILE A 57 -13.31 -6.88 13.32
N SER A 58 -12.81 -7.29 14.50
CA SER A 58 -11.44 -7.01 14.93
C SER A 58 -10.42 -7.53 13.94
N THR A 59 -10.54 -8.80 13.51
CA THR A 59 -9.66 -9.41 12.51
C THR A 59 -9.62 -8.63 11.21
N LEU A 60 -10.75 -8.15 10.71
CA LEU A 60 -10.83 -7.46 9.42
C LEU A 60 -10.49 -5.97 9.49
N THR A 61 -10.55 -5.34 10.67
CA THR A 61 -10.27 -3.90 10.83
C THR A 61 -8.92 -3.60 11.48
N ASP A 62 -8.34 -4.56 12.19
CA ASP A 62 -7.01 -4.48 12.81
C ASP A 62 -6.20 -5.75 12.47
N TRP A 63 -6.13 -6.06 11.18
CA TRP A 63 -5.41 -7.23 10.71
C TRP A 63 -3.91 -7.05 10.86
N ARG A 64 -3.33 -7.76 11.83
CA ARG A 64 -1.90 -7.72 12.12
C ARG A 64 -1.20 -8.89 11.48
N VAL A 65 -0.18 -8.58 10.67
CA VAL A 65 0.68 -9.57 10.02
C VAL A 65 2.10 -9.37 10.55
N GLN A 66 2.70 -10.45 11.05
CA GLN A 66 4.11 -10.46 11.44
C GLN A 66 4.91 -11.18 10.37
N PRO A 67 5.74 -10.48 9.59
CA PRO A 67 6.60 -11.12 8.60
C PRO A 67 7.67 -11.98 9.28
N ASN A 68 8.00 -13.10 8.70
CA ASN A 68 9.08 -13.98 9.17
C ASN A 68 10.47 -13.57 8.63
N GLY A 69 10.51 -12.69 7.61
CA GLY A 69 11.73 -12.26 6.97
C GLY A 69 11.46 -11.48 5.69
N THR A 70 12.52 -11.19 4.95
CA THR A 70 12.48 -10.54 3.64
C THR A 70 12.96 -11.51 2.57
N GLU A 71 12.60 -11.25 1.32
CA GLU A 71 13.11 -12.02 0.17
C GLU A 71 14.49 -11.57 -0.31
N GLY A 72 15.03 -10.53 0.32
CA GLY A 72 16.36 -9.98 0.04
C GLY A 72 16.44 -9.15 -1.23
N TYR A 73 17.65 -8.76 -1.60
CA TYR A 73 17.91 -7.86 -2.72
C TYR A 73 17.47 -8.39 -4.08
N ARG A 74 17.36 -9.69 -4.25
CA ARG A 74 16.99 -10.29 -5.54
C ARG A 74 15.58 -9.94 -5.99
N THR A 75 14.70 -9.61 -5.06
CA THR A 75 13.30 -9.23 -5.30
C THR A 75 13.00 -7.80 -4.87
N ALA A 76 14.01 -7.07 -4.40
CA ALA A 76 13.85 -5.66 -4.04
C ALA A 76 13.60 -4.81 -5.30
N GLU A 77 12.56 -3.99 -5.28
CA GLU A 77 12.20 -3.09 -6.38
C GLU A 77 12.74 -1.67 -6.16
N VAL A 78 13.04 -1.32 -4.90
CA VAL A 78 13.60 -0.01 -4.53
C VAL A 78 14.54 -0.18 -3.35
N THR A 79 15.61 0.63 -3.32
CA THR A 79 16.58 0.64 -2.23
C THR A 79 16.41 1.90 -1.41
N LEU A 80 16.33 1.75 -0.09
CA LEU A 80 16.34 2.87 0.85
C LEU A 80 17.75 3.50 0.90
N GLY A 81 17.80 4.83 0.97
CA GLY A 81 19.05 5.60 0.94
C GLY A 81 19.35 6.13 -0.47
N GLY A 82 20.37 6.96 -0.54
CA GLY A 82 20.77 7.65 -1.76
C GLY A 82 21.26 9.06 -1.47
N VAL A 83 21.26 9.92 -2.48
CA VAL A 83 21.62 11.34 -2.32
C VAL A 83 20.56 12.04 -1.48
N ASP A 84 20.99 12.71 -0.39
CA ASP A 84 20.09 13.41 0.53
C ASP A 84 19.35 14.54 -0.21
N THR A 85 18.03 14.48 -0.21
CA THR A 85 17.17 15.48 -0.88
C THR A 85 17.29 16.87 -0.29
N ASN A 86 17.72 17.00 0.98
CA ASN A 86 17.97 18.31 1.60
C ASN A 86 19.18 19.02 0.99
N GLU A 87 20.08 18.29 0.35
CA GLU A 87 21.25 18.85 -0.34
C GLU A 87 20.95 19.29 -1.78
N LEU A 88 19.73 19.07 -2.25
CA LEU A 88 19.29 19.36 -3.61
C LEU A 88 18.26 20.49 -3.65
N SER A 89 18.23 21.19 -4.76
CA SER A 89 17.15 22.13 -5.08
C SER A 89 15.93 21.32 -5.54
N SER A 90 14.80 21.43 -4.85
CA SER A 90 13.54 20.77 -5.24
C SER A 90 12.98 21.28 -6.58
N ARG A 91 13.44 22.42 -7.07
CA ARG A 91 13.00 23.02 -8.34
C ARG A 91 13.86 22.57 -9.51
N THR A 92 15.18 22.50 -9.32
CA THR A 92 16.15 22.33 -10.40
C THR A 92 16.88 20.98 -10.34
N MET A 93 16.77 20.26 -9.23
CA MET A 93 17.54 19.04 -8.94
C MET A 93 19.05 19.25 -8.85
N GLU A 94 19.51 20.51 -8.79
CA GLU A 94 20.90 20.88 -8.64
C GLU A 94 21.38 20.72 -7.20
N ALA A 95 22.61 20.23 -7.02
CA ALA A 95 23.23 20.13 -5.72
C ALA A 95 23.57 21.53 -5.16
N ARG A 96 23.10 21.82 -3.94
CA ARG A 96 23.29 23.12 -3.27
C ARG A 96 24.76 23.43 -2.97
N LYS A 97 25.57 22.38 -2.77
CA LYS A 97 27.00 22.49 -2.40
C LYS A 97 27.94 22.49 -3.61
N VAL A 98 27.48 22.00 -4.75
CA VAL A 98 28.30 21.84 -5.96
C VAL A 98 27.54 22.38 -7.16
N PRO A 99 27.73 23.65 -7.51
CA PRO A 99 27.09 24.24 -8.68
C PRO A 99 27.39 23.45 -9.98
N GLY A 100 26.36 23.28 -10.82
CA GLY A 100 26.46 22.53 -12.07
C GLY A 100 26.35 21.00 -11.93
N LEU A 101 26.21 20.47 -10.71
CA LEU A 101 25.99 19.06 -10.47
C LEU A 101 24.51 18.78 -10.18
N TYR A 102 23.90 17.88 -10.94
CA TYR A 102 22.49 17.54 -10.85
C TYR A 102 22.32 16.06 -10.55
N PHE A 103 21.30 15.72 -9.76
CA PHE A 103 20.88 14.37 -9.48
C PHE A 103 19.40 14.18 -9.80
N ILE A 104 19.07 13.14 -10.53
CA ILE A 104 17.68 12.82 -10.94
C ILE A 104 17.39 11.34 -10.71
N GLY A 105 16.11 11.01 -10.59
CA GLY A 105 15.66 9.62 -10.52
C GLY A 105 15.93 8.94 -9.19
N GLU A 106 16.15 7.65 -9.26
CA GLU A 106 16.19 6.75 -8.10
C GLU A 106 17.52 6.77 -7.33
N VAL A 107 18.52 7.52 -7.81
CA VAL A 107 19.76 7.75 -7.06
C VAL A 107 19.55 8.66 -5.84
N MET A 108 18.47 9.42 -5.83
CA MET A 108 18.08 10.29 -4.72
C MET A 108 17.36 9.46 -3.63
N ASP A 109 17.49 9.88 -2.37
CA ASP A 109 16.78 9.26 -1.25
C ASP A 109 15.28 9.59 -1.26
N VAL A 110 14.59 9.04 -2.26
CA VAL A 110 13.14 9.14 -2.43
C VAL A 110 12.58 7.73 -2.65
N THR A 111 11.74 7.29 -1.73
CA THR A 111 11.10 5.99 -1.79
C THR A 111 9.59 6.15 -1.92
N GLY A 112 9.07 5.88 -3.10
CA GLY A 112 7.63 5.84 -3.37
C GLY A 112 7.03 4.48 -3.04
N TRP A 113 5.73 4.44 -2.84
CA TRP A 113 5.00 3.19 -2.72
C TRP A 113 5.02 2.40 -4.02
N LEU A 114 4.82 1.09 -3.91
CA LEU A 114 4.61 0.24 -5.08
C LEU A 114 3.37 0.72 -5.87
N GLY A 115 3.44 0.63 -7.19
CA GLY A 115 2.36 1.10 -8.08
C GLY A 115 2.79 2.21 -9.04
N GLY A 116 4.09 2.30 -9.35
CA GLY A 116 4.62 3.22 -10.35
C GLY A 116 5.10 4.58 -9.83
N TYR A 117 4.99 4.84 -8.53
CA TYR A 117 5.38 6.14 -7.95
C TYR A 117 6.89 6.41 -8.08
N ASN A 118 7.76 5.39 -8.00
CA ASN A 118 9.20 5.55 -8.18
C ASN A 118 9.54 5.93 -9.62
N PHE A 119 8.88 5.34 -10.62
CA PHE A 119 8.99 5.75 -12.02
C PHE A 119 8.47 7.16 -12.24
N GLN A 120 7.34 7.52 -11.63
CA GLN A 120 6.80 8.88 -11.74
C GLN A 120 7.79 9.90 -11.17
N TRP A 121 8.42 9.59 -10.03
CA TRP A 121 9.48 10.42 -9.47
C TRP A 121 10.67 10.54 -10.42
N ALA A 122 11.16 9.44 -10.98
CA ALA A 122 12.29 9.44 -11.91
C ALA A 122 12.03 10.37 -13.11
N TRP A 123 10.87 10.24 -13.74
CA TRP A 123 10.48 11.09 -14.86
C TRP A 123 10.29 12.57 -14.47
N SER A 124 9.63 12.82 -13.34
CA SER A 124 9.34 14.19 -12.88
C SER A 124 10.62 14.95 -12.50
N SER A 125 11.55 14.30 -11.81
CA SER A 125 12.84 14.90 -11.44
C SER A 125 13.71 15.18 -12.68
N ALA A 126 13.73 14.26 -13.64
CA ALA A 126 14.44 14.46 -14.90
C ALA A 126 13.85 15.64 -15.71
N TRP A 127 12.52 15.73 -15.77
CA TRP A 127 11.85 16.83 -16.46
C TRP A 127 12.16 18.18 -15.80
N ALA A 128 12.08 18.27 -14.48
CA ALA A 128 12.41 19.49 -13.74
C ALA A 128 13.84 19.97 -13.98
N CYS A 129 14.81 19.05 -13.93
CA CYS A 129 16.20 19.32 -14.26
C CYS A 129 16.36 19.84 -15.71
N ALA A 130 15.73 19.18 -16.66
CA ALA A 130 15.80 19.58 -18.07
C ALA A 130 15.26 20.98 -18.32
N GLN A 131 14.15 21.37 -17.69
CA GLN A 131 13.59 22.72 -17.81
C GLN A 131 14.56 23.79 -17.31
N ASP A 132 15.24 23.54 -16.18
CA ASP A 132 16.23 24.47 -15.65
C ASP A 132 17.44 24.63 -16.58
N LEU A 133 17.97 23.54 -17.07
CA LEU A 133 19.10 23.53 -18.00
C LEU A 133 18.80 24.25 -19.32
N ILE A 134 17.56 24.14 -19.82
CA ILE A 134 17.10 24.85 -21.02
C ILE A 134 17.03 26.37 -20.74
N ALA A 135 16.44 26.74 -19.61
CA ALA A 135 16.32 28.14 -19.21
C ALA A 135 17.69 28.81 -19.04
N ALA A 136 18.65 28.11 -18.41
CA ALA A 136 20.00 28.60 -18.21
C ALA A 136 20.79 28.84 -19.52
N LYS A 137 20.49 28.04 -20.58
CA LYS A 137 21.11 28.23 -21.91
C LYS A 137 20.53 29.41 -22.71
N SER A 138 19.34 29.87 -22.33
CA SER A 138 18.61 30.94 -23.02
C SER A 138 18.86 32.33 -22.42
N SER A 139 19.61 32.39 -21.33
CA SER A 139 20.04 33.59 -20.61
C SER A 139 21.48 33.94 -20.94
#